data_f119989784da77852e05bb657e56c7d6
#
_entry.id   f119989784da77852e05bb657e56c7d6
#
_cell.length_a   1.000
_cell.length_b   1.000
_cell.length_c   1.000
_cell.angle_alpha   90.00
_cell.angle_beta   90.00
_cell.angle_gamma   90.00
#
_symmetry.space_group_name_H-M   'P 1'
#
loop_
_entity.id
_entity.type
_entity.pdbx_description
1 polymer ?
#
loop_
_entity_poly.entity_id
_entity_poly.type
_entity_poly.pdbx_seq_one_letter_code
_entity_poly.pdbx_strand_id
1 'polypeptide(L)'
;MKTISRIAGTAALALALAACGKSGDGANTTTASAESAGPKLGIRPSGDETVGPDMSKIKNADLPKVFDYIDKHIDEHVVNLQKWIQQPSISNTGEGIQESAEMVKGFLDQLGCQKTQVFDVGKTKYGTQGNPVVYGKCDEGAKKTLIVYWQGDTMPVTQPDLWKAPPFEGRLVEQAPFKKVLIGRGAINSKGPEMTFLNALMSIKAVTGKLPVNLIFVVEHDEERMDIGLNKFMTTHMDMFKGADGVWGGGGSEGCVFFELKTSGKSWGRGPVYSDIHGGNKRSVDSPAWRHIQMLSKLVSEDGNTVLIPGFYDNIVPNSPETEAALRKTAETYDLKRAAKNLGVARFISDDPYTQLKMQRTGTSMNLDGIWGGNMFAGGSGAILPNQIISKHAFRYVPNMDGPDLVAKVRKYLDQLGYKDVEINLIGDVPWAIRDRNNDQARAMTYAQDIFTKPLTPGGSGAYWPAYLFSGKETNIDLPIAAVRGGTGGNAHAANEWYVIEGAGKQFGMATAEKMVATALYVYAGLNGPIPVKTEKANGADGGS
;
A
#
# COMPACT_ATOMS: atom_id res chain seq x y z
N MET A 1 -6.66 -43.53 -2.83
CA MET A 1 -5.49 -43.87 -3.68
C MET A 1 -5.86 -43.62 -5.14
N LYS A 2 -5.49 -42.46 -5.67
CA LYS A 2 -5.30 -42.20 -7.10
C LYS A 2 -4.26 -41.12 -7.22
N THR A 3 -3.13 -41.52 -7.73
CA THR A 3 -1.91 -40.73 -7.96
C THR A 3 -2.19 -39.72 -9.07
N ILE A 4 -2.02 -38.43 -8.81
CA ILE A 4 -1.99 -37.39 -9.83
C ILE A 4 -0.54 -37.03 -10.07
N SER A 5 -0.09 -37.34 -11.28
CA SER A 5 1.23 -37.05 -11.84
C SER A 5 1.41 -35.53 -11.96
N ARG A 6 2.48 -35.01 -11.34
CA ARG A 6 2.95 -33.64 -11.54
C ARG A 6 3.73 -33.57 -12.85
N ILE A 7 3.24 -32.82 -13.80
CA ILE A 7 4.03 -32.37 -14.96
C ILE A 7 4.63 -31.02 -14.59
N ALA A 8 5.92 -31.01 -14.32
CA ALA A 8 6.72 -29.81 -14.17
C ALA A 8 7.04 -29.26 -15.57
N GLY A 9 6.36 -28.22 -15.97
CA GLY A 9 6.68 -27.46 -17.17
C GLY A 9 7.51 -26.24 -16.79
N THR A 10 8.84 -26.35 -16.91
CA THR A 10 9.75 -25.21 -16.87
C THR A 10 9.58 -24.38 -18.15
N ALA A 11 8.80 -23.32 -18.09
CA ALA A 11 8.76 -22.30 -19.13
C ALA A 11 9.89 -21.29 -18.86
N ALA A 12 11.00 -21.42 -19.59
CA ALA A 12 12.05 -20.42 -19.62
C ALA A 12 11.50 -19.14 -20.28
N LEU A 13 11.44 -18.07 -19.52
CA LEU A 13 11.03 -16.75 -19.97
C LEU A 13 12.25 -16.08 -20.66
N ALA A 14 12.28 -16.08 -21.98
CA ALA A 14 13.25 -15.29 -22.74
C ALA A 14 12.67 -13.89 -22.99
N LEU A 15 13.11 -12.90 -22.22
CA LEU A 15 12.98 -11.49 -22.60
C LEU A 15 14.21 -11.11 -23.44
N ALA A 16 13.98 -10.71 -24.68
CA ALA A 16 15.04 -10.23 -25.57
C ALA A 16 15.45 -8.81 -25.18
N LEU A 17 16.64 -8.67 -24.59
CA LEU A 17 17.36 -7.41 -24.51
C LEU A 17 18.46 -7.43 -25.56
N ALA A 18 18.44 -6.48 -26.50
CA ALA A 18 19.52 -6.29 -27.45
C ALA A 18 20.72 -5.70 -26.73
N ALA A 19 21.75 -6.51 -26.51
CA ALA A 19 23.05 -6.04 -26.04
C ALA A 19 23.91 -5.66 -27.24
N CYS A 20 24.37 -4.41 -27.31
CA CYS A 20 25.43 -3.96 -28.20
C CYS A 20 26.81 -4.45 -27.71
N GLY A 21 27.40 -5.42 -28.39
CA GLY A 21 28.81 -5.80 -28.26
C GLY A 21 29.51 -5.62 -29.58
N LYS A 22 30.59 -4.83 -29.60
CA LYS A 22 31.48 -4.60 -30.78
C LYS A 22 32.46 -5.76 -30.96
N SER A 23 32.62 -6.26 -32.17
CA SER A 23 33.85 -6.20 -32.98
C SER A 23 33.92 -7.29 -34.04
N GLY A 24 34.33 -6.92 -35.27
CA GLY A 24 35.18 -7.70 -36.16
C GLY A 24 34.56 -8.29 -37.44
N ASP A 25 34.68 -7.56 -38.51
CA ASP A 25 34.87 -7.93 -39.93
C ASP A 25 34.16 -9.13 -40.59
N GLY A 26 33.41 -8.79 -41.62
CA GLY A 26 33.39 -9.58 -42.86
C GLY A 26 32.03 -10.12 -43.32
N ALA A 27 31.59 -9.55 -44.44
CA ALA A 27 30.60 -10.06 -45.40
C ALA A 27 29.11 -9.64 -45.22
N ASN A 28 28.77 -8.79 -46.13
CA ASN A 28 27.47 -8.27 -46.52
C ASN A 28 26.40 -9.36 -46.71
N THR A 29 25.39 -9.40 -45.82
CA THR A 29 24.05 -9.86 -46.14
C THR A 29 23.09 -9.04 -45.30
N THR A 30 22.37 -8.15 -45.95
CA THR A 30 21.24 -7.39 -45.40
C THR A 30 20.10 -8.36 -45.02
N THR A 31 20.10 -8.83 -43.78
CA THR A 31 18.89 -9.30 -43.13
C THR A 31 18.43 -8.19 -42.18
N ALA A 32 17.43 -7.45 -42.63
CA ALA A 32 16.66 -6.60 -41.72
C ALA A 32 16.19 -7.49 -40.56
N SER A 33 16.73 -7.25 -39.36
CA SER A 33 16.20 -7.82 -38.14
C SER A 33 14.77 -7.30 -38.00
N ALA A 34 13.80 -8.20 -38.20
CA ALA A 34 12.43 -7.92 -37.81
C ALA A 34 12.46 -7.63 -36.30
N GLU A 35 12.30 -6.38 -35.92
CA GLU A 35 11.88 -6.03 -34.56
C GLU A 35 10.64 -6.86 -34.28
N SER A 36 10.70 -7.76 -33.32
CA SER A 36 9.54 -8.51 -32.87
C SER A 36 8.49 -7.48 -32.45
N ALA A 37 7.41 -7.38 -33.21
CA ALA A 37 6.34 -6.46 -32.87
C ALA A 37 5.86 -6.80 -31.45
N GLY A 38 6.11 -5.88 -30.53
CA GLY A 38 5.70 -5.99 -29.12
C GLY A 38 4.17 -6.20 -28.98
N PRO A 39 3.67 -6.45 -27.78
CA PRO A 39 2.24 -6.67 -27.54
C PRO A 39 1.42 -5.48 -28.04
N LYS A 40 0.29 -5.76 -28.69
CA LYS A 40 -0.63 -4.74 -29.21
C LYS A 40 -1.93 -4.73 -28.41
N LEU A 41 -1.93 -4.02 -27.26
CA LEU A 41 -3.13 -3.81 -26.43
C LEU A 41 -3.94 -2.59 -26.90
N GLY A 42 -3.35 -1.75 -27.75
CA GLY A 42 -3.96 -0.51 -28.25
C GLY A 42 -4.25 0.48 -27.13
N ILE A 43 -3.31 0.65 -26.21
CA ILE A 43 -3.40 1.64 -25.15
C ILE A 43 -3.14 3.01 -25.72
N ARG A 44 -4.01 3.96 -25.39
CA ARG A 44 -3.80 5.39 -25.70
C ARG A 44 -3.06 6.02 -24.52
N PRO A 45 -1.80 6.49 -24.68
CA PRO A 45 -0.99 6.97 -23.55
C PRO A 45 -1.67 8.04 -22.71
N SER A 46 -2.36 9.00 -23.34
CA SER A 46 -3.09 10.07 -22.64
C SER A 46 -4.58 9.75 -22.42
N GLY A 47 -5.11 8.65 -22.98
CA GLY A 47 -6.53 8.34 -22.87
C GLY A 47 -7.44 9.52 -23.23
N ASP A 48 -8.40 9.84 -22.35
CA ASP A 48 -9.29 10.99 -22.42
C ASP A 48 -8.97 12.01 -21.30
N GLU A 49 -7.75 12.02 -20.80
CA GLU A 49 -7.31 12.93 -19.74
C GLU A 49 -6.96 14.32 -20.28
N THR A 50 -7.16 15.32 -19.41
CA THR A 50 -6.78 16.72 -19.66
C THR A 50 -5.51 17.12 -18.88
N VAL A 51 -4.84 16.12 -18.30
CA VAL A 51 -3.64 16.25 -17.50
C VAL A 51 -2.44 15.93 -18.37
N GLY A 52 -1.39 16.73 -18.27
CA GLY A 52 -0.15 16.50 -19.01
C GLY A 52 0.95 17.43 -18.54
N PRO A 53 2.20 17.17 -18.94
CA PRO A 53 3.32 17.99 -18.52
C PRO A 53 3.26 19.40 -19.14
N ASP A 54 3.45 20.42 -18.30
CA ASP A 54 3.77 21.77 -18.77
C ASP A 54 5.21 21.78 -19.30
N MET A 55 5.36 21.62 -20.62
CA MET A 55 6.65 21.51 -21.28
C MET A 55 7.53 22.75 -21.08
N SER A 56 6.95 23.91 -20.76
CA SER A 56 7.72 25.13 -20.46
C SER A 56 8.54 25.01 -19.18
N LYS A 57 8.15 24.11 -18.28
CA LYS A 57 8.83 23.82 -17.00
C LYS A 57 9.81 22.65 -17.11
N ILE A 58 9.83 21.92 -18.20
CA ILE A 58 10.80 20.86 -18.49
C ILE A 58 12.06 21.51 -19.04
N LYS A 59 13.15 21.45 -18.26
CA LYS A 59 14.44 22.07 -18.61
C LYS A 59 15.48 21.04 -19.05
N ASN A 60 15.32 19.79 -18.65
CA ASN A 60 16.21 18.71 -19.03
C ASN A 60 15.86 18.17 -20.43
N ALA A 61 16.84 18.07 -21.32
CA ALA A 61 16.63 17.68 -22.70
C ALA A 61 16.32 16.18 -22.91
N ASP A 62 16.56 15.34 -21.89
CA ASP A 62 16.27 13.90 -21.98
C ASP A 62 14.84 13.58 -21.60
N LEU A 63 14.21 14.38 -20.72
CA LEU A 63 12.83 14.13 -20.28
C LEU A 63 11.82 14.04 -21.45
N PRO A 64 11.84 14.91 -22.47
CA PRO A 64 10.95 14.75 -23.62
C PRO A 64 11.17 13.44 -24.38
N LYS A 65 12.42 12.95 -24.46
CA LYS A 65 12.74 11.66 -25.09
C LYS A 65 12.24 10.49 -24.25
N VAL A 66 12.36 10.59 -22.92
CA VAL A 66 11.80 9.60 -21.98
C VAL A 66 10.28 9.55 -22.09
N PHE A 67 9.61 10.70 -22.21
CA PHE A 67 8.17 10.76 -22.40
C PHE A 67 7.72 10.08 -23.71
N ASP A 68 8.43 10.35 -24.79
CA ASP A 68 8.18 9.72 -26.09
C ASP A 68 8.42 8.20 -26.03
N TYR A 69 9.47 7.76 -25.32
CA TYR A 69 9.73 6.34 -25.09
C TYR A 69 8.58 5.66 -24.31
N ILE A 70 8.13 6.27 -23.21
CA ILE A 70 6.99 5.78 -22.41
C ILE A 70 5.74 5.63 -23.29
N ASP A 71 5.41 6.65 -24.09
CA ASP A 71 4.23 6.62 -24.95
C ASP A 71 4.29 5.51 -26.00
N LYS A 72 5.46 5.25 -26.56
CA LYS A 72 5.66 4.21 -27.57
C LYS A 72 5.64 2.78 -27.00
N HIS A 73 5.99 2.61 -25.70
CA HIS A 73 6.10 1.30 -25.06
C HIS A 73 5.00 1.03 -24.05
N ILE A 74 3.95 1.85 -24.02
CA ILE A 74 2.89 1.73 -23.01
C ILE A 74 2.17 0.37 -23.02
N ASP A 75 2.02 -0.26 -24.19
CA ASP A 75 1.42 -1.61 -24.27
C ASP A 75 2.30 -2.64 -23.54
N GLU A 76 3.64 -2.54 -23.68
CA GLU A 76 4.59 -3.40 -22.95
C GLU A 76 4.55 -3.13 -21.45
N HIS A 77 4.45 -1.87 -21.05
CA HIS A 77 4.36 -1.45 -19.65
C HIS A 77 3.11 -2.02 -18.97
N VAL A 78 1.98 -2.02 -19.66
CA VAL A 78 0.74 -2.65 -19.17
C VAL A 78 0.89 -4.16 -19.06
N VAL A 79 1.54 -4.81 -20.03
CA VAL A 79 1.83 -6.26 -19.96
C VAL A 79 2.74 -6.59 -18.78
N ASN A 80 3.71 -5.75 -18.45
CA ASN A 80 4.55 -5.95 -17.26
C ASN A 80 3.70 -5.96 -15.98
N LEU A 81 2.75 -5.03 -15.85
CA LEU A 81 1.82 -5.02 -14.74
C LEU A 81 0.92 -6.26 -14.73
N GLN A 82 0.37 -6.66 -15.90
CA GLN A 82 -0.46 -7.87 -15.99
C GLN A 82 0.30 -9.11 -15.50
N LYS A 83 1.57 -9.28 -15.89
CA LYS A 83 2.41 -10.40 -15.45
C LYS A 83 2.60 -10.42 -13.95
N TRP A 84 2.81 -9.25 -13.33
CA TRP A 84 2.96 -9.18 -11.88
C TRP A 84 1.65 -9.44 -11.13
N ILE A 85 0.52 -8.97 -11.65
CA ILE A 85 -0.81 -9.32 -11.11
C ILE A 85 -1.09 -10.82 -11.22
N GLN A 86 -0.66 -11.46 -12.32
CA GLN A 86 -0.84 -12.90 -12.54
C GLN A 86 -0.02 -13.78 -11.59
N GLN A 87 1.00 -13.23 -10.94
CA GLN A 87 1.71 -13.90 -9.86
C GLN A 87 1.01 -13.60 -8.54
N PRO A 88 0.27 -14.54 -7.92
CA PRO A 88 -0.26 -14.38 -6.57
C PRO A 88 0.84 -14.08 -5.56
N SER A 89 0.51 -13.34 -4.51
CA SER A 89 1.43 -13.03 -3.41
C SER A 89 0.64 -12.76 -2.12
N ILE A 90 -0.14 -13.75 -1.68
CA ILE A 90 -1.06 -13.60 -0.55
C ILE A 90 -0.32 -13.85 0.76
N SER A 91 0.04 -12.80 1.48
CA SER A 91 0.88 -12.89 2.68
C SER A 91 0.25 -13.71 3.81
N ASN A 92 -1.08 -13.63 3.98
CA ASN A 92 -1.78 -14.35 5.06
C ASN A 92 -1.74 -15.88 4.92
N THR A 93 -1.67 -16.39 3.68
CA THR A 93 -1.64 -17.83 3.40
C THR A 93 -0.26 -18.33 2.99
N GLY A 94 0.62 -17.43 2.59
CA GLY A 94 1.93 -17.74 2.00
C GLY A 94 1.85 -18.13 0.52
N GLU A 95 0.66 -18.08 -0.10
CA GLU A 95 0.47 -18.46 -1.51
C GLU A 95 1.21 -17.52 -2.44
N GLY A 96 2.16 -18.07 -3.22
CA GLY A 96 2.91 -17.35 -4.24
C GLY A 96 3.92 -16.31 -3.72
N ILE A 97 4.17 -16.28 -2.42
CA ILE A 97 5.03 -15.27 -1.77
C ILE A 97 6.49 -15.41 -2.21
N GLN A 98 7.05 -16.62 -2.20
CA GLN A 98 8.44 -16.83 -2.59
C GLN A 98 8.63 -16.54 -4.08
N GLU A 99 7.71 -16.99 -4.92
CA GLU A 99 7.72 -16.76 -6.37
C GLU A 99 7.61 -15.25 -6.68
N SER A 100 6.78 -14.52 -5.93
CA SER A 100 6.68 -13.05 -6.06
C SER A 100 7.99 -12.37 -5.66
N ALA A 101 8.63 -12.79 -4.58
CA ALA A 101 9.91 -12.23 -4.15
C ALA A 101 11.01 -12.46 -5.20
N GLU A 102 11.09 -13.67 -5.78
CA GLU A 102 12.04 -13.96 -6.87
C GLU A 102 11.72 -13.18 -8.14
N MET A 103 10.44 -12.99 -8.48
CA MET A 103 10.03 -12.14 -9.60
C MET A 103 10.46 -10.69 -9.40
N VAL A 104 10.24 -10.12 -8.23
CA VAL A 104 10.68 -8.76 -7.88
C VAL A 104 12.19 -8.63 -7.95
N LYS A 105 12.93 -9.61 -7.40
CA LYS A 105 14.39 -9.66 -7.56
C LYS A 105 14.77 -9.65 -9.04
N GLY A 106 14.09 -10.43 -9.87
CA GLY A 106 14.29 -10.45 -11.33
C GLY A 106 14.06 -9.08 -11.99
N PHE A 107 13.10 -8.29 -11.55
CA PHE A 107 12.90 -6.92 -12.02
C PHE A 107 14.08 -6.01 -11.68
N LEU A 108 14.65 -6.14 -10.47
CA LEU A 108 15.80 -5.35 -10.05
C LEU A 108 17.08 -5.78 -10.78
N ASP A 109 17.24 -7.08 -11.08
CA ASP A 109 18.32 -7.59 -11.93
C ASP A 109 18.23 -7.00 -13.35
N GLN A 110 17.03 -6.99 -13.96
CA GLN A 110 16.77 -6.40 -15.28
C GLN A 110 17.02 -4.89 -15.29
N LEU A 111 16.67 -4.18 -14.20
CA LEU A 111 17.01 -2.76 -14.06
C LEU A 111 18.52 -2.55 -13.98
N GLY A 112 19.34 -3.59 -13.77
CA GLY A 112 20.79 -3.53 -13.70
C GLY A 112 21.31 -3.09 -12.32
N CYS A 113 20.59 -3.41 -11.24
CA CYS A 113 21.10 -3.23 -9.88
C CYS A 113 22.27 -4.18 -9.64
N GLN A 114 23.38 -3.68 -9.08
CA GLN A 114 24.62 -4.44 -8.92
C GLN A 114 24.57 -5.42 -7.75
N LYS A 115 23.61 -5.24 -6.82
CA LYS A 115 23.36 -6.14 -5.70
C LYS A 115 21.87 -6.35 -5.54
N THR A 116 21.42 -7.60 -5.66
CA THR A 116 20.04 -8.01 -5.44
C THR A 116 20.01 -9.28 -4.61
N GLN A 117 19.08 -9.39 -3.68
CA GLN A 117 18.98 -10.56 -2.80
C GLN A 117 17.58 -10.68 -2.21
N VAL A 118 17.08 -11.92 -2.11
CA VAL A 118 15.91 -12.29 -1.31
C VAL A 118 16.41 -12.74 0.07
N PHE A 119 15.86 -12.15 1.13
CA PHE A 119 16.21 -12.47 2.51
C PHE A 119 15.07 -13.25 3.18
N ASP A 120 15.39 -14.39 3.76
CA ASP A 120 14.54 -15.02 4.78
C ASP A 120 14.74 -14.25 6.09
N VAL A 121 13.68 -13.66 6.61
CA VAL A 121 13.76 -12.84 7.82
C VAL A 121 13.61 -13.65 9.12
N GLY A 122 13.18 -14.92 9.04
CA GLY A 122 13.02 -15.79 10.19
C GLY A 122 11.87 -15.36 11.13
N LYS A 123 11.90 -15.83 12.37
CA LYS A 123 10.88 -15.49 13.38
C LYS A 123 10.96 -14.03 13.81
N THR A 124 9.81 -13.37 13.81
CA THR A 124 9.62 -11.97 14.21
C THR A 124 9.48 -11.82 15.74
N LYS A 125 9.44 -10.57 16.23
CA LYS A 125 9.16 -10.27 17.65
C LYS A 125 7.79 -10.76 18.14
N TYR A 126 6.87 -11.03 17.21
CA TYR A 126 5.53 -11.57 17.51
C TYR A 126 5.47 -13.11 17.50
N GLY A 127 6.62 -13.79 17.33
CA GLY A 127 6.74 -15.25 17.35
C GLY A 127 6.31 -15.95 16.05
N THR A 128 5.85 -15.22 15.05
CA THR A 128 5.47 -15.72 13.72
C THR A 128 6.64 -15.66 12.76
N GLN A 129 6.66 -16.54 11.76
CA GLN A 129 7.60 -16.48 10.64
C GLN A 129 7.25 -15.27 9.77
N GLY A 130 8.22 -14.38 9.50
CA GLY A 130 8.09 -13.31 8.55
C GLY A 130 8.24 -13.80 7.11
N ASN A 131 7.56 -13.15 6.18
CA ASN A 131 7.72 -13.39 4.76
C ASN A 131 9.03 -12.74 4.24
N PRO A 132 9.55 -13.16 3.07
CA PRO A 132 10.83 -12.67 2.58
C PRO A 132 10.82 -11.18 2.27
N VAL A 133 11.99 -10.55 2.42
CA VAL A 133 12.27 -9.18 2.00
C VAL A 133 13.24 -9.21 0.84
N VAL A 134 12.93 -8.48 -0.25
CA VAL A 134 13.84 -8.30 -1.37
C VAL A 134 14.61 -6.99 -1.21
N TYR A 135 15.91 -7.09 -1.32
CA TYR A 135 16.82 -5.94 -1.32
C TYR A 135 17.45 -5.77 -2.69
N GLY A 136 17.56 -4.51 -3.14
CA GLY A 136 18.31 -4.18 -4.34
C GLY A 136 19.08 -2.88 -4.19
N LYS A 137 20.32 -2.84 -4.68
CA LYS A 137 21.11 -1.61 -4.73
C LYS A 137 21.56 -1.33 -6.16
N CYS A 138 21.13 -0.19 -6.68
CA CYS A 138 21.49 0.32 -8.00
C CYS A 138 22.36 1.57 -7.78
N ASP A 139 23.66 1.43 -7.96
CA ASP A 139 24.63 2.52 -7.88
C ASP A 139 24.89 3.06 -9.29
N GLU A 140 24.43 4.26 -9.55
CA GLU A 140 24.56 4.95 -10.84
C GLU A 140 25.65 6.05 -10.81
N GLY A 141 26.41 6.14 -9.73
CA GLY A 141 27.38 7.20 -9.50
C GLY A 141 26.72 8.58 -9.31
N ALA A 142 25.45 8.61 -8.95
CA ALA A 142 24.68 9.84 -8.75
C ALA A 142 24.98 10.48 -7.39
N LYS A 143 24.70 11.80 -7.28
CA LYS A 143 24.91 12.54 -6.03
C LYS A 143 23.89 12.23 -4.95
N LYS A 144 22.70 11.78 -5.34
CA LYS A 144 21.58 11.52 -4.45
C LYS A 144 21.24 10.04 -4.46
N THR A 145 20.88 9.53 -3.28
CA THR A 145 20.46 8.14 -3.07
C THR A 145 19.09 8.10 -2.43
N LEU A 146 18.14 7.42 -3.04
CA LEU A 146 16.79 7.20 -2.48
C LEU A 146 16.62 5.75 -2.03
N ILE A 147 16.07 5.56 -0.85
CA ILE A 147 15.44 4.28 -0.47
C ILE A 147 14.08 4.24 -1.16
N VAL A 148 13.79 3.14 -1.82
CA VAL A 148 12.48 2.86 -2.45
C VAL A 148 11.84 1.72 -1.67
N TYR A 149 10.77 2.04 -0.98
CA TYR A 149 9.94 1.06 -0.30
C TYR A 149 8.82 0.58 -1.22
N TRP A 150 8.66 -0.75 -1.30
CA TRP A 150 7.56 -1.41 -2.02
C TRP A 150 6.91 -2.51 -1.18
N GLN A 151 5.63 -2.73 -1.46
CA GLN A 151 4.80 -3.79 -0.94
C GLN A 151 4.60 -4.88 -2.01
N GLY A 152 5.26 -6.02 -1.89
CA GLY A 152 5.17 -7.12 -2.85
C GLY A 152 3.99 -8.07 -2.62
N ASP A 153 3.38 -8.04 -1.43
CA ASP A 153 2.26 -8.89 -1.07
C ASP A 153 0.89 -8.25 -1.32
N THR A 154 -0.14 -9.06 -1.15
CA THR A 154 -1.54 -8.65 -1.30
C THR A 154 -2.42 -9.32 -0.25
N MET A 155 -3.57 -8.69 0.01
CA MET A 155 -4.68 -9.30 0.74
C MET A 155 -5.20 -10.57 0.04
N PRO A 156 -5.81 -11.51 0.80
CA PRO A 156 -6.58 -12.60 0.23
C PRO A 156 -7.73 -12.13 -0.65
N VAL A 157 -8.16 -12.99 -1.55
CA VAL A 157 -9.38 -12.77 -2.33
C VAL A 157 -10.59 -13.08 -1.45
N THR A 158 -11.37 -12.05 -1.14
CA THR A 158 -12.66 -12.17 -0.48
C THR A 158 -13.79 -12.00 -1.50
N GLN A 159 -14.95 -12.58 -1.21
CA GLN A 159 -16.15 -12.45 -2.05
C GLN A 159 -15.87 -12.77 -3.55
N PRO A 160 -15.36 -13.97 -3.88
CA PRO A 160 -14.91 -14.31 -5.24
C PRO A 160 -16.02 -14.14 -6.28
N ASP A 161 -17.28 -14.37 -5.92
CA ASP A 161 -18.43 -14.27 -6.82
C ASP A 161 -18.78 -12.84 -7.25
N LEU A 162 -18.21 -11.82 -6.59
CA LEU A 162 -18.43 -10.41 -6.92
C LEU A 162 -17.41 -9.87 -7.94
N TRP A 163 -16.38 -10.63 -8.27
CA TRP A 163 -15.35 -10.19 -9.21
C TRP A 163 -15.83 -10.28 -10.66
N LYS A 164 -15.67 -9.17 -11.43
CA LYS A 164 -15.97 -9.08 -12.86
C LYS A 164 -14.98 -9.83 -13.75
N ALA A 165 -13.81 -10.13 -13.21
CA ALA A 165 -12.75 -10.90 -13.84
C ALA A 165 -12.02 -11.73 -12.77
N PRO A 166 -11.36 -12.86 -13.11
CA PRO A 166 -10.52 -13.58 -12.16
C PRO A 166 -9.50 -12.64 -11.50
N PRO A 167 -9.37 -12.67 -10.15
CA PRO A 167 -8.58 -11.69 -9.37
C PRO A 167 -7.11 -11.57 -9.78
N PHE A 168 -6.53 -12.63 -10.30
CA PHE A 168 -5.13 -12.70 -10.76
C PHE A 168 -4.99 -12.82 -12.29
N GLU A 169 -5.97 -12.31 -13.05
CA GLU A 169 -5.88 -12.28 -14.53
C GLU A 169 -5.26 -10.98 -15.04
N GLY A 170 -5.51 -9.85 -14.36
CA GLY A 170 -5.08 -8.53 -14.83
C GLY A 170 -5.86 -8.06 -16.06
N ARG A 171 -7.18 -8.30 -16.08
CA ARG A 171 -8.04 -8.00 -17.24
C ARG A 171 -8.22 -6.49 -17.40
N LEU A 172 -8.10 -6.02 -18.65
CA LEU A 172 -8.48 -4.67 -19.05
C LEU A 172 -9.98 -4.59 -19.30
N VAL A 173 -10.65 -3.63 -18.66
CA VAL A 173 -12.10 -3.41 -18.81
C VAL A 173 -12.41 -1.92 -18.92
N GLU A 174 -13.57 -1.59 -19.49
CA GLU A 174 -14.13 -0.25 -19.41
C GLU A 174 -14.84 -0.06 -18.07
N GLN A 175 -14.54 1.07 -17.40
CA GLN A 175 -15.19 1.49 -16.16
C GLN A 175 -15.34 3.03 -16.17
N ALA A 176 -16.53 3.51 -16.47
CA ALA A 176 -16.76 4.94 -16.61
C ALA A 176 -16.21 5.77 -15.43
N PRO A 177 -15.50 6.88 -15.68
CA PRO A 177 -15.31 7.52 -16.98
C PRO A 177 -14.12 6.97 -17.81
N PHE A 178 -13.42 5.94 -17.34
CA PHE A 178 -12.21 5.40 -17.97
C PHE A 178 -12.55 4.37 -19.05
N LYS A 179 -11.87 4.46 -20.18
CA LYS A 179 -11.99 3.47 -21.26
C LYS A 179 -11.23 2.18 -20.98
N LYS A 180 -10.11 2.29 -20.23
CA LYS A 180 -9.35 1.11 -19.79
C LYS A 180 -8.87 1.27 -18.36
N VAL A 181 -9.32 0.35 -17.50
CA VAL A 181 -8.75 0.08 -16.19
C VAL A 181 -8.30 -1.37 -16.16
N LEU A 182 -7.28 -1.67 -15.38
CA LEU A 182 -6.88 -3.05 -15.09
C LEU A 182 -7.56 -3.48 -13.79
N ILE A 183 -8.30 -4.60 -13.83
CA ILE A 183 -8.87 -5.23 -12.64
C ILE A 183 -7.97 -6.37 -12.21
N GLY A 184 -7.62 -6.39 -10.92
CA GLY A 184 -6.85 -7.47 -10.31
C GLY A 184 -6.56 -7.22 -8.84
N ARG A 185 -6.37 -8.28 -8.05
CA ARG A 185 -5.90 -8.17 -6.67
C ARG A 185 -4.46 -7.64 -6.67
N GLY A 186 -4.22 -6.56 -5.95
CA GLY A 186 -2.94 -5.83 -5.97
C GLY A 186 -2.87 -4.72 -7.04
N ALA A 187 -3.94 -4.47 -7.81
CA ALA A 187 -3.92 -3.51 -8.90
C ALA A 187 -3.60 -2.07 -8.44
N ILE A 188 -4.19 -1.63 -7.34
CA ILE A 188 -3.87 -0.32 -6.74
C ILE A 188 -3.06 -0.47 -5.44
N ASN A 189 -3.18 -1.57 -4.74
CA ASN A 189 -2.51 -1.83 -3.46
C ASN A 189 -1.62 -3.09 -3.54
N SER A 190 -0.35 -2.99 -4.09
CA SER A 190 0.31 -1.77 -4.57
C SER A 190 1.06 -2.00 -5.89
N LYS A 191 0.88 -3.17 -6.57
CA LYS A 191 1.64 -3.58 -7.78
C LYS A 191 1.53 -2.57 -8.93
N GLY A 192 0.37 -1.91 -9.10
CA GLY A 192 0.18 -0.91 -10.15
C GLY A 192 1.09 0.32 -10.00
N PRO A 193 1.04 1.04 -8.87
CA PRO A 193 1.93 2.16 -8.59
C PRO A 193 3.42 1.80 -8.65
N GLU A 194 3.79 0.62 -8.17
CA GLU A 194 5.18 0.14 -8.13
C GLU A 194 5.69 -0.26 -9.52
N MET A 195 4.86 -0.92 -10.33
CA MET A 195 5.21 -1.20 -11.73
C MET A 195 5.31 0.09 -12.55
N THR A 196 4.46 1.08 -12.29
CA THR A 196 4.59 2.42 -12.89
C THR A 196 5.94 3.05 -12.58
N PHE A 197 6.39 2.94 -11.33
CA PHE A 197 7.72 3.42 -10.94
C PHE A 197 8.83 2.66 -11.69
N LEU A 198 8.76 1.32 -11.73
CA LEU A 198 9.75 0.48 -12.42
C LEU A 198 9.83 0.79 -13.92
N ASN A 199 8.69 0.87 -14.61
CA ASN A 199 8.63 1.19 -16.04
C ASN A 199 9.22 2.58 -16.33
N ALA A 200 8.99 3.57 -15.46
CA ALA A 200 9.63 4.88 -15.56
C ALA A 200 11.15 4.78 -15.46
N LEU A 201 11.69 4.00 -14.53
CA LEU A 201 13.14 3.76 -14.40
C LEU A 201 13.71 3.07 -15.63
N MET A 202 13.05 2.02 -16.11
CA MET A 202 13.47 1.29 -17.32
C MET A 202 13.47 2.20 -18.54
N SER A 203 12.45 3.06 -18.68
CA SER A 203 12.38 4.05 -19.76
C SER A 203 13.51 5.08 -19.70
N ILE A 204 13.83 5.57 -18.51
CA ILE A 204 14.99 6.46 -18.31
C ILE A 204 16.27 5.75 -18.76
N LYS A 205 16.51 4.53 -18.28
CA LYS A 205 17.72 3.75 -18.63
C LYS A 205 17.81 3.44 -20.12
N ALA A 206 16.69 3.08 -20.75
CA ALA A 206 16.65 2.82 -22.19
C ALA A 206 17.08 4.05 -23.03
N VAL A 207 16.68 5.25 -22.58
CA VAL A 207 16.96 6.51 -23.28
C VAL A 207 18.36 7.07 -22.96
N THR A 208 18.79 6.97 -21.69
CA THR A 208 19.99 7.71 -21.21
C THR A 208 21.13 6.81 -20.75
N GLY A 209 20.90 5.51 -20.65
CA GLY A 209 21.88 4.52 -20.18
C GLY A 209 22.07 4.48 -18.65
N LYS A 210 21.52 5.42 -17.88
CA LYS A 210 21.68 5.49 -16.43
C LYS A 210 20.49 6.19 -15.76
N LEU A 211 20.33 5.98 -14.44
CA LEU A 211 19.34 6.69 -13.63
C LEU A 211 19.92 8.03 -13.09
N PRO A 212 19.05 9.03 -12.83
CA PRO A 212 19.47 10.32 -12.28
C PRO A 212 19.83 10.26 -10.78
N VAL A 213 19.48 9.18 -10.09
CA VAL A 213 19.72 8.94 -8.67
C VAL A 213 20.19 7.51 -8.44
N ASN A 214 20.92 7.26 -7.35
CA ASN A 214 21.14 5.90 -6.86
C ASN A 214 19.89 5.42 -6.12
N LEU A 215 19.61 4.12 -6.16
CA LEU A 215 18.44 3.53 -5.54
C LEU A 215 18.82 2.39 -4.60
N ILE A 216 18.16 2.32 -3.46
CA ILE A 216 18.17 1.19 -2.52
C ILE A 216 16.73 0.71 -2.40
N PHE A 217 16.41 -0.40 -3.04
CA PHE A 217 15.10 -1.03 -2.92
C PHE A 217 15.02 -1.87 -1.66
N VAL A 218 13.91 -1.74 -0.98
CA VAL A 218 13.46 -2.66 0.08
C VAL A 218 12.01 -3.00 -0.20
N VAL A 219 11.77 -4.27 -0.54
CA VAL A 219 10.44 -4.75 -0.94
C VAL A 219 10.03 -5.85 0.03
N GLU A 220 9.02 -5.59 0.81
CA GLU A 220 8.48 -6.56 1.75
C GLU A 220 7.34 -7.39 1.16
N HIS A 221 7.03 -8.50 1.86
CA HIS A 221 5.89 -9.34 1.55
C HIS A 221 5.02 -9.61 2.80
N ASP A 222 5.01 -8.64 3.72
CA ASP A 222 4.29 -8.70 5.01
C ASP A 222 3.51 -7.42 5.34
N GLU A 223 3.28 -6.52 4.38
CA GLU A 223 2.56 -5.27 4.64
C GLU A 223 1.15 -5.57 5.13
N GLU A 224 0.46 -6.51 4.51
CA GLU A 224 -0.88 -6.97 4.90
C GLU A 224 -0.87 -7.82 6.19
N ARG A 225 0.30 -8.03 6.79
CA ARG A 225 0.54 -8.69 8.08
C ARG A 225 1.25 -7.76 9.07
N MET A 226 1.12 -6.45 8.93
CA MET A 226 1.63 -5.42 9.85
C MET A 226 3.16 -5.23 9.77
N ASP A 227 3.75 -5.36 8.59
CA ASP A 227 5.18 -5.13 8.33
C ASP A 227 6.11 -5.96 9.24
N ILE A 228 5.63 -7.08 9.77
CA ILE A 228 6.35 -7.84 10.81
C ILE A 228 7.70 -8.34 10.32
N GLY A 229 7.78 -8.77 9.05
CA GLY A 229 9.02 -9.20 8.41
C GLY A 229 9.95 -8.03 8.12
N LEU A 230 9.41 -6.93 7.59
CA LEU A 230 10.20 -5.73 7.29
C LEU A 230 10.79 -5.11 8.56
N ASN A 231 10.02 -5.02 9.66
CA ASN A 231 10.51 -4.56 10.94
C ASN A 231 11.75 -5.36 11.39
N LYS A 232 11.66 -6.69 11.32
CA LYS A 232 12.77 -7.58 11.65
C LYS A 232 13.97 -7.35 10.74
N PHE A 233 13.75 -7.27 9.43
CA PHE A 233 14.80 -7.04 8.44
C PHE A 233 15.52 -5.72 8.66
N MET A 234 14.77 -4.61 8.73
CA MET A 234 15.30 -3.27 8.86
C MET A 234 16.11 -3.09 10.16
N THR A 235 15.62 -3.61 11.27
CA THR A 235 16.33 -3.52 12.56
C THR A 235 17.59 -4.37 12.61
N THR A 236 17.68 -5.43 11.80
CA THR A 236 18.85 -6.30 11.72
C THR A 236 19.90 -5.81 10.71
N HIS A 237 19.46 -5.13 9.65
CA HIS A 237 20.29 -4.78 8.48
C HIS A 237 20.37 -3.27 8.21
N MET A 238 20.33 -2.44 9.25
CA MET A 238 20.37 -0.95 9.12
C MET A 238 21.56 -0.45 8.29
N ASP A 239 22.69 -1.16 8.31
CA ASP A 239 23.89 -0.79 7.57
C ASP A 239 23.70 -0.80 6.05
N MET A 240 22.75 -1.57 5.55
CA MET A 240 22.46 -1.67 4.10
C MET A 240 21.82 -0.38 3.53
N PHE A 241 21.35 0.51 4.39
CA PHE A 241 20.68 1.77 4.03
C PHE A 241 21.55 3.00 4.25
N LYS A 242 22.80 2.82 4.68
CA LYS A 242 23.75 3.93 4.91
C LYS A 242 23.98 4.73 3.63
N GLY A 243 23.99 6.06 3.78
CA GLY A 243 24.24 7.01 2.70
C GLY A 243 23.01 7.35 1.85
N ALA A 244 21.83 6.92 2.27
CA ALA A 244 20.60 7.40 1.65
C ALA A 244 20.28 8.84 2.09
N ASP A 245 19.75 9.63 1.16
CA ASP A 245 19.36 11.04 1.36
C ASP A 245 17.86 11.20 1.64
N GLY A 246 17.05 10.19 1.32
CA GLY A 246 15.61 10.24 1.47
C GLY A 246 14.92 8.93 1.13
N VAL A 247 13.60 8.89 1.31
CA VAL A 247 12.76 7.71 1.07
C VAL A 247 11.66 8.07 0.08
N TRP A 248 11.52 7.27 -0.97
CA TRP A 248 10.37 7.34 -1.86
C TRP A 248 9.20 6.62 -1.19
N GLY A 249 8.24 7.38 -0.67
CA GLY A 249 7.10 6.86 0.08
C GLY A 249 6.04 7.92 0.33
N GLY A 250 4.92 7.53 0.91
CA GLY A 250 3.70 8.32 1.03
C GLY A 250 3.71 9.52 2.00
N GLY A 251 4.80 9.80 2.67
CA GLY A 251 4.88 10.84 3.69
C GLY A 251 4.61 10.29 5.10
N GLY A 252 3.57 10.76 5.78
CA GLY A 252 3.20 10.25 7.10
C GLY A 252 2.37 8.96 7.06
N SER A 253 2.18 8.34 8.22
CA SER A 253 1.35 7.16 8.43
C SER A 253 0.52 7.32 9.69
N GLU A 254 -0.73 6.87 9.68
CA GLU A 254 -1.48 6.66 10.92
C GLU A 254 -0.93 5.45 11.67
N GLY A 255 -1.22 5.33 12.97
CA GLY A 255 -0.92 4.14 13.73
C GLY A 255 -1.98 3.07 13.52
N CYS A 256 -1.55 1.82 13.50
CA CYS A 256 -2.46 0.68 13.40
C CYS A 256 -1.95 -0.48 14.25
N VAL A 257 -2.82 -1.07 15.06
CA VAL A 257 -2.51 -2.29 15.82
C VAL A 257 -3.60 -3.31 15.62
N PHE A 258 -3.20 -4.55 15.26
CA PHE A 258 -4.12 -5.68 15.12
C PHE A 258 -3.94 -6.68 16.26
N PHE A 259 -5.07 -7.15 16.80
CA PHE A 259 -5.07 -8.18 17.82
C PHE A 259 -6.30 -9.07 17.71
N GLU A 260 -6.23 -10.23 18.33
CA GLU A 260 -7.35 -11.17 18.45
C GLU A 260 -7.76 -11.33 19.89
N LEU A 261 -9.07 -11.50 20.11
CA LEU A 261 -9.66 -11.90 21.36
C LEU A 261 -10.21 -13.31 21.22
N LYS A 262 -9.81 -14.22 22.11
CA LYS A 262 -10.26 -15.61 22.09
C LYS A 262 -10.95 -15.96 23.40
N THR A 263 -12.17 -16.41 23.30
CA THR A 263 -12.94 -17.00 24.41
C THR A 263 -13.05 -18.49 24.18
N SER A 264 -12.66 -19.31 25.17
CA SER A 264 -12.76 -20.76 25.08
C SER A 264 -13.34 -21.38 26.36
N GLY A 265 -14.01 -22.51 26.22
CA GLY A 265 -14.48 -23.27 27.36
C GLY A 265 -13.33 -23.75 28.25
N LYS A 266 -12.16 -24.01 27.65
CA LYS A 266 -10.95 -24.43 28.36
C LYS A 266 -10.42 -23.35 29.29
N SER A 267 -10.19 -22.13 28.78
CA SER A 267 -9.67 -21.02 29.58
C SER A 267 -10.70 -20.47 30.56
N TRP A 268 -11.98 -20.49 30.18
CA TRP A 268 -13.07 -20.06 31.04
C TRP A 268 -13.42 -21.05 32.16
N GLY A 269 -13.08 -22.35 32.00
CA GLY A 269 -13.50 -23.42 32.93
C GLY A 269 -14.98 -23.75 32.88
N ARG A 270 -15.72 -23.32 31.84
CA ARG A 270 -17.17 -23.50 31.66
C ARG A 270 -17.48 -23.70 30.17
N GLY A 271 -18.44 -24.56 29.84
CA GLY A 271 -18.75 -24.89 28.46
C GLY A 271 -17.91 -26.03 27.90
N PRO A 272 -17.94 -26.28 26.58
CA PRO A 272 -17.14 -27.32 25.94
C PRO A 272 -15.64 -27.00 26.04
N VAL A 273 -14.82 -28.01 26.46
CA VAL A 273 -13.39 -27.79 26.76
C VAL A 273 -12.47 -28.26 25.64
N TYR A 274 -12.78 -29.41 25.06
CA TYR A 274 -11.83 -30.07 24.08
C TYR A 274 -12.23 -29.87 22.63
N SER A 275 -13.52 -29.91 22.34
CA SER A 275 -14.07 -29.81 20.99
C SER A 275 -15.50 -29.25 21.06
N ASP A 276 -16.02 -28.84 19.93
CA ASP A 276 -17.44 -28.53 19.78
C ASP A 276 -18.30 -29.73 20.17
N ILE A 277 -19.46 -29.46 20.75
CA ILE A 277 -20.43 -30.50 21.12
C ILE A 277 -21.79 -30.22 20.47
N HIS A 278 -22.69 -31.19 20.50
CA HIS A 278 -24.02 -31.01 19.96
C HIS A 278 -24.78 -29.86 20.66
N GLY A 279 -25.37 -28.95 19.86
CA GLY A 279 -26.04 -27.72 20.31
C GLY A 279 -27.20 -27.94 21.29
N GLY A 280 -27.84 -29.13 21.27
CA GLY A 280 -28.87 -29.50 22.22
C GLY A 280 -28.40 -29.48 23.69
N ASN A 281 -27.10 -29.59 23.96
CA ASN A 281 -26.52 -29.50 25.29
C ASN A 281 -26.59 -28.08 25.88
N LYS A 282 -26.87 -27.05 25.06
CA LYS A 282 -26.98 -25.66 25.54
C LYS A 282 -27.97 -25.49 26.71
N ARG A 283 -28.92 -26.39 26.85
CA ARG A 283 -29.89 -26.37 27.98
C ARG A 283 -29.23 -26.51 29.36
N SER A 284 -28.06 -27.15 29.43
CA SER A 284 -27.35 -27.45 30.68
C SER A 284 -25.85 -27.08 30.63
N VAL A 285 -25.36 -26.59 29.52
CA VAL A 285 -23.95 -26.26 29.32
C VAL A 285 -23.79 -24.78 28.91
N ASP A 286 -22.82 -24.09 29.52
CA ASP A 286 -22.48 -22.71 29.19
C ASP A 286 -21.92 -22.59 27.77
N SER A 287 -22.07 -21.39 27.18
CA SER A 287 -21.67 -21.12 25.81
C SER A 287 -20.52 -20.10 25.73
N PRO A 288 -19.33 -20.51 25.29
CA PRO A 288 -18.25 -19.56 24.97
C PRO A 288 -18.67 -18.52 23.95
N ALA A 289 -19.54 -18.87 23.00
CA ALA A 289 -20.00 -17.93 21.97
C ALA A 289 -20.82 -16.77 22.58
N TRP A 290 -21.80 -17.08 23.46
CA TRP A 290 -22.54 -16.03 24.13
C TRP A 290 -21.69 -15.18 25.06
N ARG A 291 -20.70 -15.80 25.76
CA ARG A 291 -19.73 -15.06 26.57
C ARG A 291 -18.94 -14.09 25.72
N HIS A 292 -18.49 -14.52 24.53
CA HIS A 292 -17.71 -13.68 23.60
C HIS A 292 -18.54 -12.48 23.11
N ILE A 293 -19.78 -12.70 22.67
CA ILE A 293 -20.67 -11.62 22.21
C ILE A 293 -20.95 -10.62 23.34
N GLN A 294 -21.23 -11.12 24.56
CA GLN A 294 -21.44 -10.26 25.72
C GLN A 294 -20.21 -9.44 26.10
N MET A 295 -19.03 -10.00 25.96
CA MET A 295 -17.75 -9.28 26.12
C MET A 295 -17.61 -8.18 25.08
N LEU A 296 -17.76 -8.49 23.80
CA LEU A 296 -17.63 -7.52 22.71
C LEU A 296 -18.56 -6.32 22.89
N SER A 297 -19.80 -6.54 23.33
CA SER A 297 -20.77 -5.47 23.58
C SER A 297 -20.38 -4.50 24.69
N LYS A 298 -19.31 -4.77 25.46
CA LYS A 298 -18.79 -3.87 26.50
C LYS A 298 -17.64 -2.99 26.00
N LEU A 299 -17.07 -3.28 24.82
CA LEU A 299 -15.90 -2.57 24.32
C LEU A 299 -16.27 -1.30 23.56
N VAL A 300 -17.49 -1.25 23.00
CA VAL A 300 -17.98 -0.12 22.20
C VAL A 300 -19.40 0.28 22.62
N SER A 301 -19.81 1.50 22.28
CA SER A 301 -21.17 1.99 22.45
C SER A 301 -22.18 1.13 21.66
N GLU A 302 -23.47 1.28 21.95
CA GLU A 302 -24.55 0.51 21.31
C GLU A 302 -24.57 0.68 19.78
N ASP A 303 -24.21 1.87 19.28
CA ASP A 303 -24.08 2.16 17.86
C ASP A 303 -22.72 1.71 17.24
N GLY A 304 -21.80 1.19 18.06
CA GLY A 304 -20.48 0.72 17.65
C GLY A 304 -19.45 1.81 17.36
N ASN A 305 -19.77 3.09 17.53
CA ASN A 305 -18.94 4.19 17.06
C ASN A 305 -17.99 4.78 18.12
N THR A 306 -18.27 4.54 19.40
CA THR A 306 -17.44 5.05 20.51
C THR A 306 -16.79 3.88 21.25
N VAL A 307 -15.49 3.94 21.47
CA VAL A 307 -14.75 2.96 22.26
C VAL A 307 -14.95 3.25 23.73
N LEU A 308 -15.41 2.25 24.49
CA LEU A 308 -15.73 2.38 25.93
C LEU A 308 -14.57 1.96 26.85
N ILE A 309 -13.44 1.58 26.28
CA ILE A 309 -12.25 1.18 27.03
C ILE A 309 -11.69 2.39 27.77
N PRO A 310 -11.59 2.35 29.11
CA PRO A 310 -11.10 3.48 29.89
C PRO A 310 -9.69 3.89 29.49
N GLY A 311 -9.48 5.18 29.29
CA GLY A 311 -8.19 5.76 28.88
C GLY A 311 -7.86 5.61 27.40
N PHE A 312 -8.77 5.09 26.57
CA PHE A 312 -8.52 4.92 25.13
C PHE A 312 -8.20 6.25 24.43
N TYR A 313 -8.88 7.33 24.82
CA TYR A 313 -8.75 8.66 24.20
C TYR A 313 -7.79 9.62 24.91
N ASP A 314 -7.18 9.22 26.03
CA ASP A 314 -6.46 10.15 26.94
C ASP A 314 -5.24 10.81 26.28
N ASN A 315 -4.59 10.14 25.35
CA ASN A 315 -3.35 10.60 24.74
C ASN A 315 -3.54 11.31 23.39
N ILE A 316 -4.78 11.58 22.96
CA ILE A 316 -5.03 12.25 21.69
C ILE A 316 -4.58 13.72 21.78
N VAL A 317 -3.67 14.12 20.89
CA VAL A 317 -3.27 15.52 20.74
C VAL A 317 -4.30 16.23 19.85
N PRO A 318 -4.85 17.36 20.27
CA PRO A 318 -5.72 18.17 19.44
C PRO A 318 -5.03 18.58 18.12
N ASN A 319 -5.80 18.67 17.05
CA ASN A 319 -5.28 19.19 15.79
C ASN A 319 -4.70 20.60 15.96
N SER A 320 -3.65 20.92 15.22
CA SER A 320 -3.15 22.28 15.16
C SER A 320 -4.17 23.24 14.53
N PRO A 321 -4.10 24.55 14.83
CA PRO A 321 -4.97 25.55 14.18
C PRO A 321 -4.92 25.48 12.64
N GLU A 322 -3.74 25.21 12.07
CA GLU A 322 -3.54 25.08 10.62
C GLU A 322 -4.26 23.84 10.07
N THR A 323 -4.20 22.71 10.78
CA THR A 323 -4.92 21.46 10.43
C THR A 323 -6.43 21.69 10.49
N GLU A 324 -6.92 22.33 11.54
CA GLU A 324 -8.34 22.66 11.69
C GLU A 324 -8.82 23.61 10.58
N ALA A 325 -8.05 24.64 10.23
CA ALA A 325 -8.36 25.55 9.14
C ALA A 325 -8.39 24.84 7.78
N ALA A 326 -7.43 23.93 7.53
CA ALA A 326 -7.40 23.14 6.30
C ALA A 326 -8.59 22.19 6.18
N LEU A 327 -9.01 21.55 7.28
CA LEU A 327 -10.21 20.70 7.32
C LEU A 327 -11.47 21.50 7.02
N ARG A 328 -11.66 22.67 7.65
CA ARG A 328 -12.81 23.57 7.38
C ARG A 328 -12.87 24.00 5.92
N LYS A 329 -11.73 24.47 5.39
CA LYS A 329 -11.65 24.87 3.96
C LYS A 329 -11.96 23.71 3.02
N THR A 330 -11.53 22.50 3.33
CA THR A 330 -11.86 21.31 2.52
C THR A 330 -13.36 20.99 2.60
N ALA A 331 -13.96 21.15 3.79
CA ALA A 331 -15.38 20.88 4.03
C ALA A 331 -16.32 21.78 3.21
N GLU A 332 -15.91 23.03 2.91
CA GLU A 332 -16.71 23.97 2.11
C GLU A 332 -17.13 23.40 0.73
N THR A 333 -16.32 22.53 0.16
CA THR A 333 -16.53 21.94 -1.17
C THR A 333 -16.66 20.42 -1.15
N TYR A 334 -16.73 19.81 0.04
CA TYR A 334 -16.76 18.35 0.16
C TYR A 334 -18.19 17.81 -0.03
N ASP A 335 -18.37 17.08 -1.12
CA ASP A 335 -19.66 16.47 -1.46
C ASP A 335 -19.78 15.08 -0.79
N LEU A 336 -20.45 15.03 0.38
CA LEU A 336 -20.69 13.80 1.14
C LEU A 336 -21.47 12.75 0.33
N LYS A 337 -22.46 13.17 -0.47
CA LYS A 337 -23.28 12.22 -1.25
C LYS A 337 -22.44 11.54 -2.33
N ARG A 338 -21.63 12.32 -3.01
CA ARG A 338 -20.68 11.79 -4.00
C ARG A 338 -19.64 10.87 -3.34
N ALA A 339 -19.11 11.27 -2.19
CA ALA A 339 -18.14 10.46 -1.43
C ALA A 339 -18.76 9.13 -0.97
N ALA A 340 -19.98 9.15 -0.42
CA ALA A 340 -20.72 7.95 -0.02
C ALA A 340 -20.98 7.02 -1.21
N LYS A 341 -21.42 7.58 -2.35
CA LYS A 341 -21.60 6.81 -3.59
C LYS A 341 -20.31 6.14 -4.07
N ASN A 342 -19.19 6.86 -4.01
CA ASN A 342 -17.90 6.33 -4.43
C ASN A 342 -17.40 5.18 -3.54
N LEU A 343 -17.70 5.24 -2.23
CA LEU A 343 -17.39 4.17 -1.27
C LEU A 343 -18.44 3.04 -1.26
N GLY A 344 -19.58 3.21 -1.95
CA GLY A 344 -20.67 2.24 -1.92
C GLY A 344 -21.38 2.14 -0.57
N VAL A 345 -21.36 3.20 0.24
CA VAL A 345 -22.04 3.25 1.55
C VAL A 345 -23.34 4.05 1.47
N ALA A 346 -24.33 3.65 2.26
CA ALA A 346 -25.64 4.32 2.27
C ALA A 346 -25.56 5.72 2.90
N ARG A 347 -24.75 5.89 3.95
CA ARG A 347 -24.50 7.14 4.66
C ARG A 347 -23.17 7.10 5.40
N PHE A 348 -22.65 8.24 5.77
CA PHE A 348 -21.59 8.39 6.77
C PHE A 348 -22.17 8.48 8.20
N ILE A 349 -21.29 8.42 9.20
CA ILE A 349 -21.67 8.58 10.62
C ILE A 349 -22.18 10.01 10.86
N SER A 350 -21.57 11.01 10.22
CA SER A 350 -21.96 12.41 10.32
C SER A 350 -22.46 12.97 8.98
N ASP A 351 -23.52 13.77 9.01
CA ASP A 351 -24.02 14.53 7.85
C ASP A 351 -23.34 15.91 7.69
N ASP A 352 -22.50 16.31 8.65
CA ASP A 352 -21.68 17.51 8.54
C ASP A 352 -20.33 17.22 7.88
N PRO A 353 -20.01 17.86 6.73
CA PRO A 353 -18.78 17.61 5.98
C PRO A 353 -17.50 17.82 6.80
N TYR A 354 -17.46 18.82 7.66
CA TYR A 354 -16.29 19.08 8.49
C TYR A 354 -16.08 17.98 9.53
N THR A 355 -17.13 17.62 10.25
CA THR A 355 -17.08 16.54 11.26
C THR A 355 -16.69 15.22 10.61
N GLN A 356 -17.28 14.88 9.46
CA GLN A 356 -16.93 13.65 8.74
C GLN A 356 -15.46 13.63 8.29
N LEU A 357 -14.96 14.73 7.73
CA LEU A 357 -13.56 14.84 7.34
C LEU A 357 -12.61 14.78 8.54
N LYS A 358 -12.99 15.40 9.66
CA LYS A 358 -12.21 15.34 10.89
C LYS A 358 -12.12 13.92 11.43
N MET A 359 -13.24 13.21 11.52
CA MET A 359 -13.28 11.78 11.92
C MET A 359 -12.41 10.93 11.01
N GLN A 360 -12.52 11.11 9.69
CA GLN A 360 -11.81 10.30 8.71
C GLN A 360 -10.30 10.54 8.68
N ARG A 361 -9.84 11.78 8.92
CA ARG A 361 -8.43 12.17 8.71
C ARG A 361 -7.61 12.28 9.97
N THR A 362 -8.25 12.54 11.10
CA THR A 362 -7.58 12.80 12.39
C THR A 362 -8.26 12.12 13.57
N GLY A 363 -9.20 11.21 13.30
CA GLY A 363 -9.88 10.43 14.31
C GLY A 363 -9.19 9.08 14.58
N THR A 364 -9.68 8.40 15.60
CA THR A 364 -9.27 7.05 15.97
C THR A 364 -10.50 6.13 16.00
N SER A 365 -10.30 4.83 15.82
CA SER A 365 -11.40 3.87 15.78
C SER A 365 -10.99 2.50 16.29
N MET A 366 -11.99 1.71 16.71
CA MET A 366 -11.90 0.27 16.90
C MET A 366 -12.77 -0.42 15.87
N ASN A 367 -12.20 -1.30 15.06
CA ASN A 367 -12.94 -2.14 14.12
C ASN A 367 -13.06 -3.57 14.63
N LEU A 368 -14.13 -4.27 14.23
CA LEU A 368 -14.27 -5.72 14.30
C LEU A 368 -14.10 -6.27 12.89
N ASP A 369 -12.88 -6.71 12.55
CA ASP A 369 -12.51 -7.15 11.21
C ASP A 369 -13.05 -8.54 10.87
N GLY A 370 -13.32 -9.35 11.89
CA GLY A 370 -13.90 -10.68 11.71
C GLY A 370 -14.21 -11.37 13.03
N ILE A 371 -15.13 -12.33 12.96
CA ILE A 371 -15.48 -13.22 14.07
C ILE A 371 -15.74 -14.62 13.52
N TRP A 372 -15.17 -15.65 14.15
CA TRP A 372 -15.30 -17.02 13.68
C TRP A 372 -15.27 -18.05 14.83
N GLY A 373 -15.79 -19.25 14.52
CA GLY A 373 -15.90 -20.40 15.41
C GLY A 373 -17.25 -21.09 15.27
N GLY A 374 -17.32 -22.36 15.66
CA GLY A 374 -18.51 -23.16 15.49
C GLY A 374 -18.85 -23.49 14.04
N ASN A 375 -20.13 -23.61 13.70
CA ASN A 375 -20.56 -23.90 12.32
C ASN A 375 -20.61 -22.63 11.48
N MET A 376 -19.67 -22.48 10.56
CA MET A 376 -19.54 -21.34 9.65
C MET A 376 -20.11 -21.61 8.25
N PHE A 377 -20.69 -22.78 7.99
CA PHE A 377 -21.30 -23.10 6.71
C PHE A 377 -22.70 -22.52 6.59
N ALA A 378 -22.94 -21.77 5.53
CA ALA A 378 -24.27 -21.25 5.23
C ALA A 378 -25.23 -22.37 4.84
N GLY A 379 -26.49 -22.27 5.25
CA GLY A 379 -27.53 -23.28 4.98
C GLY A 379 -27.40 -24.53 5.86
N GLY A 380 -28.43 -25.34 5.87
CA GLY A 380 -28.49 -26.57 6.65
C GLY A 380 -28.60 -26.32 8.17
N SER A 381 -28.81 -27.40 8.92
CA SER A 381 -28.83 -27.38 10.39
C SER A 381 -27.47 -27.84 10.91
N GLY A 382 -26.70 -26.95 11.53
CA GLY A 382 -25.46 -27.31 12.20
C GLY A 382 -25.59 -27.12 13.71
N ALA A 383 -26.24 -28.06 14.40
CA ALA A 383 -26.48 -27.94 15.85
C ALA A 383 -25.20 -28.10 16.65
N ILE A 384 -24.38 -27.07 16.71
CA ILE A 384 -23.11 -27.03 17.42
C ILE A 384 -23.15 -26.03 18.58
N LEU A 385 -22.61 -26.43 19.73
CA LEU A 385 -22.19 -25.56 20.82
C LEU A 385 -20.64 -25.43 20.74
N PRO A 386 -20.11 -24.28 20.30
CA PRO A 386 -18.69 -24.15 20.04
C PRO A 386 -17.86 -24.19 21.33
N ASN A 387 -16.67 -24.78 21.25
CA ASN A 387 -15.70 -24.79 22.33
C ASN A 387 -14.89 -23.49 22.40
N GLN A 388 -14.81 -22.73 21.31
CA GLN A 388 -14.12 -21.43 21.26
C GLN A 388 -14.70 -20.52 20.20
N ILE A 389 -14.55 -19.22 20.42
CA ILE A 389 -14.80 -18.14 19.45
C ILE A 389 -13.61 -17.21 19.45
N ILE A 390 -13.22 -16.76 18.27
CA ILE A 390 -12.16 -15.77 18.07
C ILE A 390 -12.73 -14.58 17.32
N SER A 391 -12.34 -13.38 17.72
CA SER A 391 -12.60 -12.15 16.96
C SER A 391 -11.29 -11.40 16.68
N LYS A 392 -11.20 -10.78 15.51
CA LYS A 392 -10.08 -9.97 15.08
C LYS A 392 -10.46 -8.50 15.12
N HIS A 393 -9.57 -7.68 15.64
CA HIS A 393 -9.78 -6.27 15.85
C HIS A 393 -8.60 -5.45 15.35
N ALA A 394 -8.90 -4.24 14.87
CA ALA A 394 -7.92 -3.23 14.59
C ALA A 394 -8.24 -1.94 15.36
N PHE A 395 -7.23 -1.34 15.98
CA PHE A 395 -7.26 0.08 16.31
C PHE A 395 -6.54 0.87 15.24
N ARG A 396 -7.21 1.88 14.68
CA ARG A 396 -6.54 2.98 13.98
C ARG A 396 -6.33 4.07 15.00
N TYR A 397 -5.11 4.55 15.14
CA TYR A 397 -4.76 5.50 16.18
C TYR A 397 -3.90 6.66 15.65
N VAL A 398 -4.00 7.78 16.35
CA VAL A 398 -3.42 9.06 15.95
C VAL A 398 -2.13 9.33 16.71
N PRO A 399 -1.36 10.37 16.31
CA PRO A 399 -0.15 10.75 17.02
C PRO A 399 -0.32 10.86 18.54
N ASN A 400 0.71 10.47 19.26
CA ASN A 400 0.80 10.38 20.72
C ASN A 400 0.04 9.21 21.37
N MET A 401 -0.65 8.38 20.60
CA MET A 401 -1.15 7.09 21.06
C MET A 401 -0.11 5.99 20.76
N ASP A 402 -0.22 4.86 21.43
CA ASP A 402 0.69 3.72 21.32
C ASP A 402 -0.12 2.42 21.23
N GLY A 403 0.12 1.61 20.19
CA GLY A 403 -0.67 0.40 19.92
C GLY A 403 -0.59 -0.64 21.04
N PRO A 404 0.60 -1.04 21.52
CA PRO A 404 0.74 -1.93 22.67
C PRO A 404 0.07 -1.43 23.95
N ASP A 405 0.12 -0.13 24.25
CA ASP A 405 -0.57 0.48 25.39
C ASP A 405 -2.10 0.36 25.24
N LEU A 406 -2.62 0.59 24.05
CA LEU A 406 -4.05 0.42 23.77
C LEU A 406 -4.50 -1.03 24.00
N VAL A 407 -3.73 -2.02 23.57
CA VAL A 407 -4.03 -3.44 23.82
C VAL A 407 -3.91 -3.80 25.30
N ALA A 408 -2.96 -3.22 26.03
CA ALA A 408 -2.87 -3.36 27.48
C ALA A 408 -4.10 -2.78 28.21
N LYS A 409 -4.65 -1.66 27.73
CA LYS A 409 -5.90 -1.08 28.23
C LYS A 409 -7.11 -2.02 28.00
N VAL A 410 -7.15 -2.70 26.83
CA VAL A 410 -8.15 -3.76 26.58
C VAL A 410 -8.05 -4.83 27.66
N ARG A 411 -6.84 -5.37 27.92
CA ARG A 411 -6.63 -6.42 28.94
C ARG A 411 -7.12 -5.97 30.32
N LYS A 412 -6.70 -4.78 30.73
CA LYS A 412 -7.08 -4.20 32.01
C LYS A 412 -8.60 -4.06 32.16
N TYR A 413 -9.26 -3.56 31.10
CA TYR A 413 -10.72 -3.38 31.11
C TYR A 413 -11.46 -4.71 31.15
N LEU A 414 -11.05 -5.69 30.36
CA LEU A 414 -11.61 -7.05 30.38
C LEU A 414 -11.46 -7.69 31.77
N ASP A 415 -10.35 -7.50 32.44
CA ASP A 415 -10.11 -8.01 33.79
C ASP A 415 -11.08 -7.38 34.82
N GLN A 416 -11.32 -6.07 34.73
CA GLN A 416 -12.27 -5.34 35.54
C GLN A 416 -13.72 -5.84 35.36
N LEU A 417 -14.06 -6.21 34.13
CA LEU A 417 -15.37 -6.73 33.76
C LEU A 417 -15.54 -8.23 34.07
N GLY A 418 -14.51 -8.90 34.61
CA GLY A 418 -14.55 -10.32 34.92
C GLY A 418 -14.28 -11.28 33.76
N TYR A 419 -13.65 -10.79 32.68
CA TYR A 419 -13.24 -11.58 31.50
C TYR A 419 -11.73 -11.91 31.51
N LYS A 420 -11.21 -12.30 32.68
CA LYS A 420 -9.78 -12.66 32.87
C LYS A 420 -9.32 -13.85 32.03
N ASP A 421 -10.28 -14.72 31.70
CA ASP A 421 -10.09 -15.94 30.90
C ASP A 421 -9.93 -15.69 29.39
N VAL A 422 -10.27 -14.49 28.91
CA VAL A 422 -10.14 -14.16 27.49
C VAL A 422 -8.67 -14.00 27.12
N GLU A 423 -8.23 -14.77 26.15
CA GLU A 423 -6.87 -14.70 25.63
C GLU A 423 -6.77 -13.52 24.63
N ILE A 424 -5.69 -12.74 24.70
CA ILE A 424 -5.36 -11.68 23.74
C ILE A 424 -4.12 -12.08 22.99
N ASN A 425 -4.20 -12.12 21.66
CA ASN A 425 -3.08 -12.36 20.76
C ASN A 425 -2.77 -11.08 19.98
N LEU A 426 -1.62 -10.46 20.24
CA LEU A 426 -1.13 -9.31 19.48
C LEU A 426 -0.53 -9.80 18.15
N ILE A 427 -1.13 -9.40 17.03
CA ILE A 427 -0.72 -9.79 15.68
C ILE A 427 0.44 -8.93 15.21
N GLY A 428 0.31 -7.61 15.36
CA GLY A 428 1.32 -6.65 14.94
C GLY A 428 0.92 -5.22 15.26
N ASP A 429 1.89 -4.33 15.23
CA ASP A 429 1.73 -2.90 15.46
C ASP A 429 2.59 -2.12 14.47
N VAL A 430 1.96 -1.18 13.76
CA VAL A 430 2.61 -0.20 12.89
C VAL A 430 2.43 1.16 13.53
N PRO A 431 3.45 1.69 14.20
CA PRO A 431 3.39 2.99 14.84
C PRO A 431 3.14 4.13 13.85
N TRP A 432 2.38 5.13 14.29
CA TRP A 432 2.20 6.36 13.53
C TRP A 432 3.53 7.07 13.25
N ALA A 433 3.62 7.75 12.11
CA ALA A 433 4.75 8.60 11.77
C ALA A 433 4.27 9.91 11.13
N ILE A 434 4.69 11.04 11.68
CA ILE A 434 4.53 12.37 11.06
C ILE A 434 5.85 12.71 10.40
N ARG A 435 5.79 13.25 9.18
CA ARG A 435 6.97 13.74 8.46
C ARG A 435 6.82 15.22 8.14
N ASP A 436 7.92 15.93 8.34
CA ASP A 436 8.03 17.32 7.90
C ASP A 436 7.97 17.37 6.37
N ARG A 437 7.04 18.17 5.86
CA ARG A 437 6.89 18.42 4.41
C ARG A 437 7.72 19.61 3.94
N ASN A 438 8.39 20.31 4.84
CA ASN A 438 9.20 21.48 4.52
C ASN A 438 10.68 21.13 4.34
N ASN A 439 10.96 20.08 3.57
CA ASN A 439 12.31 19.64 3.22
C ASN A 439 12.51 19.65 1.69
N ASP A 440 13.77 19.52 1.25
CA ASP A 440 14.13 19.59 -0.18
C ASP A 440 13.45 18.50 -1.01
N GLN A 441 13.33 17.27 -0.50
CA GLN A 441 12.68 16.19 -1.21
C GLN A 441 11.19 16.47 -1.40
N ALA A 442 10.47 16.86 -0.34
CA ALA A 442 9.06 17.18 -0.42
C ALA A 442 8.79 18.34 -1.39
N ARG A 443 9.66 19.38 -1.40
CA ARG A 443 9.59 20.46 -2.38
C ARG A 443 9.82 19.98 -3.79
N ALA A 444 10.80 19.09 -4.02
CA ALA A 444 11.08 18.52 -5.33
C ALA A 444 9.89 17.71 -5.87
N MET A 445 9.30 16.84 -5.04
CA MET A 445 8.16 16.02 -5.41
C MET A 445 6.91 16.89 -5.67
N THR A 446 6.65 17.89 -4.84
CA THR A 446 5.55 18.84 -5.05
C THR A 446 5.72 19.60 -6.35
N TYR A 447 6.91 20.13 -6.62
CA TYR A 447 7.19 20.86 -7.87
C TYR A 447 7.05 19.97 -9.09
N ALA A 448 7.56 18.74 -9.04
CA ALA A 448 7.42 17.78 -10.14
C ALA A 448 5.94 17.47 -10.42
N GLN A 449 5.12 17.30 -9.37
CA GLN A 449 3.69 17.09 -9.52
C GLN A 449 2.97 18.34 -10.10
N ASP A 450 3.36 19.54 -9.68
CA ASP A 450 2.82 20.83 -10.16
C ASP A 450 3.14 21.10 -11.66
N ILE A 451 4.09 20.36 -12.24
CA ILE A 451 4.33 20.38 -13.70
C ILE A 451 3.19 19.69 -14.46
N PHE A 452 2.51 18.72 -13.86
CA PHE A 452 1.45 17.93 -14.51
C PHE A 452 0.04 18.33 -14.08
N THR A 453 -0.14 18.65 -12.80
CA THR A 453 -1.46 18.88 -12.21
C THR A 453 -1.43 20.14 -11.34
N LYS A 454 -2.59 20.80 -11.18
CA LYS A 454 -2.70 21.80 -10.10
C LYS A 454 -2.47 21.11 -8.75
N PRO A 455 -1.86 21.80 -7.77
CA PRO A 455 -1.62 21.22 -6.46
C PRO A 455 -2.91 20.63 -5.89
N LEU A 456 -2.88 19.35 -5.59
CA LEU A 456 -3.95 18.74 -4.80
C LEU A 456 -3.75 19.19 -3.36
N THR A 457 -4.83 19.60 -2.72
CA THR A 457 -4.81 19.88 -1.26
C THR A 457 -4.30 18.61 -0.58
N PRO A 458 -3.26 18.69 0.28
CA PRO A 458 -2.74 17.53 0.96
C PRO A 458 -3.87 16.83 1.73
N GLY A 459 -4.22 15.61 1.34
CA GLY A 459 -5.07 14.75 2.14
C GLY A 459 -4.32 14.34 3.40
N GLY A 460 -4.99 14.18 4.54
CA GLY A 460 -4.45 13.42 5.65
C GLY A 460 -4.16 11.99 5.18
N SER A 461 -3.18 11.30 5.76
CA SER A 461 -2.98 9.89 5.49
C SER A 461 -4.14 9.15 6.16
N GLY A 462 -4.97 8.51 5.38
CA GLY A 462 -5.97 7.56 5.87
C GLY A 462 -5.50 6.12 5.75
N ALA A 463 -4.19 5.90 5.67
CA ALA A 463 -3.57 4.59 5.51
C ALA A 463 -2.35 4.46 6.40
N TYR A 464 -2.07 3.24 6.86
CA TYR A 464 -0.79 2.92 7.49
C TYR A 464 0.18 2.35 6.44
N TRP A 465 1.46 2.53 6.69
CA TRP A 465 2.59 1.91 6.01
C TRP A 465 3.82 2.07 6.92
N PRO A 466 4.92 1.34 6.74
CA PRO A 466 6.02 1.30 7.72
C PRO A 466 6.89 2.58 7.76
N ALA A 467 6.29 3.76 7.65
CA ALA A 467 6.98 5.04 7.74
C ALA A 467 7.81 5.19 9.03
N TYR A 468 7.40 4.55 10.11
CA TYR A 468 8.09 4.57 11.39
C TYR A 468 9.50 3.98 11.32
N LEU A 469 9.75 3.03 10.42
CA LEU A 469 11.08 2.44 10.19
C LEU A 469 12.08 3.41 9.55
N PHE A 470 11.58 4.49 8.96
CA PHE A 470 12.39 5.54 8.33
C PHE A 470 12.37 6.86 9.10
N SER A 471 11.84 6.85 10.33
CA SER A 471 11.62 8.04 11.15
C SER A 471 12.48 8.12 12.42
N GLY A 472 13.50 7.26 12.54
CA GLY A 472 14.37 7.23 13.70
C GLY A 472 13.76 6.60 14.96
N LYS A 473 12.55 6.03 14.87
CA LYS A 473 11.88 5.46 16.05
C LYS A 473 12.38 4.07 16.44
N GLU A 474 12.46 3.15 15.48
CA GLU A 474 12.92 1.76 15.72
C GLU A 474 14.23 1.46 14.99
N THR A 475 14.61 2.29 14.04
CA THR A 475 15.88 2.22 13.33
C THR A 475 16.64 3.55 13.51
N ASN A 476 17.94 3.56 13.20
CA ASN A 476 18.71 4.80 13.15
C ASN A 476 18.53 5.57 11.82
N ILE A 477 17.51 5.19 11.03
CA ILE A 477 17.20 5.81 9.74
C ILE A 477 16.17 6.90 9.99
N ASP A 478 16.60 8.16 9.95
CA ASP A 478 15.74 9.34 10.06
C ASP A 478 15.91 10.21 8.81
N LEU A 479 15.06 9.97 7.80
CA LEU A 479 15.18 10.53 6.46
C LEU A 479 13.90 11.24 6.04
N PRO A 480 14.00 12.28 5.18
CA PRO A 480 12.85 12.83 4.49
C PRO A 480 12.07 11.75 3.73
N ILE A 481 10.75 11.80 3.77
CA ILE A 481 9.88 10.89 3.04
C ILE A 481 8.94 11.70 2.15
N ALA A 482 9.03 11.51 0.84
CA ALA A 482 8.11 12.09 -0.12
C ALA A 482 8.16 11.33 -1.46
N ALA A 483 7.02 11.28 -2.14
CA ALA A 483 6.89 10.75 -3.49
C ALA A 483 5.85 11.56 -4.29
N VAL A 484 5.83 11.38 -5.60
CA VAL A 484 4.70 11.76 -6.44
C VAL A 484 3.69 10.61 -6.50
N ARG A 485 2.47 10.89 -6.96
CA ARG A 485 1.43 9.86 -7.09
C ARG A 485 1.82 8.85 -8.16
N GLY A 486 1.85 7.57 -7.81
CA GLY A 486 2.16 6.46 -8.71
C GLY A 486 0.98 6.01 -9.58
N GLY A 487 -0.19 6.67 -9.51
CA GLY A 487 -1.36 6.33 -10.31
C GLY A 487 -2.69 6.60 -9.60
N THR A 488 -3.76 6.13 -10.21
CA THR A 488 -5.13 6.24 -9.71
C THR A 488 -5.81 4.89 -9.77
N GLY A 489 -6.61 4.55 -8.77
CA GLY A 489 -7.35 3.29 -8.71
C GLY A 489 -8.34 3.30 -7.55
N GLY A 490 -8.87 2.14 -7.22
CA GLY A 490 -9.81 2.00 -6.11
C GLY A 490 -10.10 0.55 -5.74
N ASN A 491 -10.99 0.38 -4.77
CA ASN A 491 -11.41 -0.90 -4.22
C ASN A 491 -10.24 -1.72 -3.63
N ALA A 492 -9.21 -1.06 -3.07
CA ALA A 492 -8.19 -1.75 -2.30
C ALA A 492 -8.85 -2.67 -1.26
N HIS A 493 -8.34 -3.90 -1.09
CA HIS A 493 -8.87 -4.97 -0.21
C HIS A 493 -10.26 -5.52 -0.58
N ALA A 494 -10.98 -4.90 -1.53
CA ALA A 494 -12.33 -5.32 -1.94
C ALA A 494 -12.34 -6.05 -3.30
N ALA A 495 -13.50 -6.59 -3.67
CA ALA A 495 -13.71 -7.17 -4.99
C ALA A 495 -13.61 -6.10 -6.08
N ASN A 496 -13.12 -6.50 -7.25
CA ASN A 496 -12.89 -5.60 -8.39
C ASN A 496 -11.91 -4.46 -8.06
N GLU A 497 -10.86 -4.72 -7.32
CA GLU A 497 -9.74 -3.81 -7.19
C GLU A 497 -9.20 -3.43 -8.57
N TRP A 498 -8.93 -2.14 -8.81
CA TRP A 498 -8.64 -1.62 -10.15
C TRP A 498 -7.58 -0.53 -10.15
N TYR A 499 -6.90 -0.40 -11.30
CA TYR A 499 -5.89 0.63 -11.58
C TYR A 499 -6.16 1.28 -12.94
N VAL A 500 -6.06 2.61 -13.04
CA VAL A 500 -6.30 3.36 -14.29
C VAL A 500 -5.15 3.18 -15.26
N ILE A 501 -5.46 2.62 -16.43
CA ILE A 501 -4.52 2.51 -17.55
C ILE A 501 -4.65 3.73 -18.46
N GLU A 502 -5.86 4.01 -18.98
CA GLU A 502 -6.15 5.23 -19.75
C GLU A 502 -6.88 6.25 -18.88
N GLY A 503 -6.28 7.42 -18.70
CA GLY A 503 -6.85 8.48 -17.89
C GLY A 503 -8.10 9.11 -18.48
N ALA A 504 -8.85 9.88 -17.66
CA ALA A 504 -10.03 10.62 -18.08
C ALA A 504 -10.20 11.92 -17.27
N GLY A 505 -10.45 13.02 -17.95
CA GLY A 505 -10.61 14.34 -17.34
C GLY A 505 -9.36 14.71 -16.52
N LYS A 506 -9.55 15.01 -15.23
CA LYS A 506 -8.43 15.36 -14.32
C LYS A 506 -7.74 14.17 -13.67
N GLN A 507 -8.14 12.96 -14.01
CA GLN A 507 -7.53 11.73 -13.49
C GLN A 507 -6.62 11.13 -14.56
N PHE A 508 -5.34 11.09 -14.26
CA PHE A 508 -4.33 10.62 -15.20
C PHE A 508 -4.21 9.09 -15.21
N GLY A 509 -3.76 8.56 -16.36
CA GLY A 509 -3.47 7.16 -16.57
C GLY A 509 -2.02 6.80 -16.27
N MET A 510 -1.67 5.54 -16.57
CA MET A 510 -0.37 4.94 -16.26
C MET A 510 0.78 5.71 -16.92
N ALA A 511 0.69 6.03 -18.22
CA ALA A 511 1.75 6.72 -18.94
C ALA A 511 2.07 8.11 -18.34
N THR A 512 1.05 8.89 -17.95
CA THR A 512 1.26 10.18 -17.31
C THR A 512 1.85 10.03 -15.91
N ALA A 513 1.45 8.99 -15.15
CA ALA A 513 2.08 8.67 -13.88
C ALA A 513 3.58 8.34 -14.04
N GLU A 514 3.96 7.54 -15.04
CA GLU A 514 5.36 7.22 -15.35
C GLU A 514 6.17 8.47 -15.70
N LYS A 515 5.63 9.37 -16.53
CA LYS A 515 6.25 10.65 -16.85
C LYS A 515 6.44 11.52 -15.62
N MET A 516 5.47 11.52 -14.71
CA MET A 516 5.54 12.26 -13.44
C MET A 516 6.65 11.71 -12.54
N VAL A 517 6.78 10.38 -12.45
CA VAL A 517 7.87 9.71 -11.72
C VAL A 517 9.22 10.08 -12.32
N ALA A 518 9.38 9.96 -13.63
CA ALA A 518 10.62 10.34 -14.32
C ALA A 518 11.00 11.80 -14.03
N THR A 519 10.03 12.72 -14.15
CA THR A 519 10.24 14.14 -13.84
C THR A 519 10.65 14.36 -12.40
N ALA A 520 10.01 13.67 -11.44
CA ALA A 520 10.32 13.80 -10.02
C ALA A 520 11.76 13.40 -9.69
N LEU A 521 12.25 12.32 -10.29
CA LEU A 521 13.62 11.87 -10.10
C LEU A 521 14.64 12.87 -10.68
N TYR A 522 14.37 13.46 -11.86
CA TYR A 522 15.22 14.49 -12.44
C TYR A 522 15.21 15.80 -11.66
N VAL A 523 14.04 16.20 -11.14
CA VAL A 523 13.91 17.39 -10.28
C VAL A 523 14.67 17.17 -8.96
N TYR A 524 14.49 16.00 -8.33
CA TYR A 524 15.18 15.67 -7.07
C TYR A 524 16.70 15.60 -7.24
N ALA A 525 17.17 15.08 -8.36
CA ALA A 525 18.60 15.05 -8.70
C ALA A 525 19.18 16.43 -9.05
N GLY A 526 18.35 17.49 -9.14
CA GLY A 526 18.76 18.83 -9.57
C GLY A 526 19.05 18.96 -11.07
N LEU A 527 18.61 18.00 -11.86
CA LEU A 527 18.87 17.94 -13.32
C LEU A 527 17.82 18.65 -14.17
N ASN A 528 16.70 19.11 -13.58
CA ASN A 528 15.66 19.90 -14.25
C ASN A 528 15.72 21.41 -13.92
N GLY A 529 16.88 21.90 -13.49
CA GLY A 529 17.07 23.28 -13.04
C GLY A 529 16.62 23.49 -11.57
N PRO A 530 16.77 24.71 -11.05
CA PRO A 530 16.42 25.03 -9.67
C PRO A 530 14.90 24.93 -9.46
N ILE A 531 14.51 24.43 -8.29
CA ILE A 531 13.12 24.43 -7.84
C ILE A 531 12.73 25.88 -7.55
N PRO A 532 11.64 26.41 -8.12
CA PRO A 532 11.18 27.76 -7.81
C PRO A 532 10.90 27.91 -6.30
N VAL A 533 11.54 28.88 -5.68
CA VAL A 533 11.21 29.27 -4.30
C VAL A 533 9.84 29.94 -4.38
N LYS A 534 8.82 29.40 -3.66
CA LYS A 534 7.59 30.16 -3.44
C LYS A 534 7.99 31.39 -2.62
N THR A 535 8.07 32.55 -3.26
CA THR A 535 8.08 33.82 -2.52
C THR A 535 6.73 33.85 -1.77
N GLU A 536 6.78 33.76 -0.45
CA GLU A 536 5.64 34.18 0.36
C GLU A 536 5.30 35.60 -0.11
N LYS A 537 4.13 35.78 -0.69
CA LYS A 537 3.60 37.13 -0.85
C LYS A 537 3.54 37.69 0.57
N ALA A 538 4.43 38.62 0.85
CA ALA A 538 4.30 39.44 2.02
C ALA A 538 2.84 39.90 2.08
N ASN A 539 2.13 39.49 3.13
CA ASN A 539 0.87 40.10 3.48
C ASN A 539 1.18 41.59 3.73
N GLY A 540 1.09 42.36 2.66
CA GLY A 540 1.12 43.81 2.73
C GLY A 540 -0.02 44.23 3.62
N ALA A 541 0.34 44.78 4.77
CA ALA A 541 -0.53 45.63 5.53
C ALA A 541 -0.93 46.81 4.62
N ASP A 542 -2.13 46.76 4.09
CA ASP A 542 -2.86 47.98 3.72
C ASP A 542 -3.79 48.33 4.89
N GLY A 543 -3.25 49.14 5.79
CA GLY A 543 -4.06 50.00 6.64
C GLY A 543 -4.49 51.20 5.81
N GLY A 544 -5.76 51.56 5.92
CA GLY A 544 -6.16 52.88 5.45
C GLY A 544 -7.60 53.03 5.07
N SER A 545 -8.39 53.60 6.00
CA SER A 545 -9.72 54.27 5.89
C SER A 545 -10.90 53.44 5.56
#